data_1113c5faa5945005d73191105b1e95ef
#
_entry.id   1113c5faa5945005d73191105b1e95ef
#
_cell.length_a   1.000
_cell.length_b   1.000
_cell.length_c   1.000
_cell.angle_alpha   90.00
_cell.angle_beta   90.00
_cell.angle_gamma   90.00
#
_symmetry.space_group_name_H-M   'P 1'
#
loop_
_entity.id
_entity.type
_entity.pdbx_description
1 polymer ?
#
loop_
_entity_poly.entity_id
_entity_poly.type
_entity_poly.pdbx_seq_one_letter_code
_entity_poly.pdbx_strand_id
1 'polypeptide(L)'
;TGLGTNVSMSISAFSMLTPFNLLLYVIPRNYILESISILTIVKMVFMSVAMYSLINKKYNNLIYGLKVAYSCMYAFCGYVILYGSCFTPWMDIVAIFPIVIMAYDHMVETGKKMFYICMIALSFIINYYLSAMAVIYIFLICGIRMILMQEKNRWKETAWNAGIGTFGGIGLSAFVLVPVFVQLSSSQRGGAGKGILSQYIGWVT
;
A
#
# COMPACT_ATOMS: atom_id res chain seq x y z
N THR A 1 -6.23 -26.30 -7.87
CA THR A 1 -5.56 -26.01 -6.59
C THR A 1 -6.44 -26.56 -5.48
N GLY A 2 -5.88 -27.45 -4.64
CA GLY A 2 -6.60 -28.36 -3.74
C GLY A 2 -7.47 -27.78 -2.61
N LEU A 3 -7.72 -26.47 -2.57
CA LEU A 3 -8.56 -25.82 -1.57
C LEU A 3 -9.59 -24.87 -2.19
N GLY A 4 -9.90 -24.98 -3.49
CA GLY A 4 -10.92 -24.17 -4.14
C GLY A 4 -10.60 -22.67 -4.26
N THR A 5 -9.37 -22.25 -3.94
CA THR A 5 -8.94 -20.86 -4.13
C THR A 5 -8.31 -20.69 -5.50
N ASN A 6 -8.73 -19.65 -6.21
CA ASN A 6 -8.15 -19.30 -7.52
C ASN A 6 -6.74 -18.73 -7.34
N VAL A 7 -5.81 -19.12 -8.23
CA VAL A 7 -4.40 -18.73 -8.19
C VAL A 7 -4.22 -17.20 -8.22
N SER A 8 -4.99 -16.48 -9.02
CA SER A 8 -4.88 -15.02 -9.14
C SER A 8 -5.29 -14.29 -7.85
N MET A 9 -6.27 -14.80 -7.10
CA MET A 9 -6.63 -14.24 -5.79
C MET A 9 -5.52 -14.46 -4.76
N SER A 10 -4.91 -15.65 -4.77
CA SER A 10 -3.77 -15.96 -3.90
C SER A 10 -2.56 -15.09 -4.23
N ILE A 11 -2.23 -14.89 -5.51
CA ILE A 11 -1.09 -14.07 -5.94
C ILE A 11 -1.26 -12.62 -5.46
N SER A 12 -2.45 -12.03 -5.63
CA SER A 12 -2.70 -10.64 -5.27
C SER A 12 -2.94 -10.42 -3.77
N ALA A 13 -3.61 -11.36 -3.08
CA ALA A 13 -3.86 -11.26 -1.65
C ALA A 13 -2.61 -11.51 -0.80
N PHE A 14 -1.72 -12.37 -1.29
CA PHE A 14 -0.49 -12.75 -0.57
C PHE A 14 0.75 -11.97 -1.03
N SER A 15 0.59 -10.88 -1.78
CA SER A 15 1.69 -10.00 -2.20
C SER A 15 2.85 -10.76 -2.87
N MET A 16 2.54 -11.75 -3.73
CA MET A 16 3.58 -12.53 -4.41
C MET A 16 4.34 -11.70 -5.47
N LEU A 17 3.69 -10.68 -6.03
CA LEU A 17 4.27 -9.76 -7.03
C LEU A 17 5.02 -8.58 -6.40
N THR A 18 5.70 -8.80 -5.29
CA THR A 18 6.48 -7.76 -4.63
C THR A 18 7.95 -7.82 -5.06
N PRO A 19 8.62 -6.67 -5.21
CA PRO A 19 10.05 -6.65 -5.53
C PRO A 19 10.91 -7.39 -4.49
N PHE A 20 10.47 -7.44 -3.23
CA PHE A 20 11.18 -8.17 -2.18
C PHE A 20 11.16 -9.68 -2.40
N ASN A 21 10.05 -10.24 -2.88
CA ASN A 21 9.96 -11.68 -3.13
C ASN A 21 10.78 -12.11 -4.35
N LEU A 22 11.12 -11.19 -5.26
CA LEU A 22 12.03 -11.50 -6.37
C LEU A 22 13.41 -11.96 -5.87
N LEU A 23 13.83 -11.49 -4.69
CA LEU A 23 15.07 -11.94 -4.06
C LEU A 23 15.04 -13.45 -3.72
N LEU A 24 13.87 -14.01 -3.42
CA LEU A 24 13.72 -15.43 -3.09
C LEU A 24 13.94 -16.34 -4.31
N TYR A 25 13.73 -15.85 -5.54
CA TYR A 25 13.98 -16.65 -6.75
C TYR A 25 15.46 -16.96 -6.99
N VAL A 26 16.36 -16.16 -6.42
CA VAL A 26 17.81 -16.35 -6.54
C VAL A 26 18.34 -17.39 -5.54
N ILE A 27 17.54 -17.74 -4.52
CA ILE A 27 17.97 -18.55 -3.39
C ILE A 27 17.61 -20.03 -3.64
N PRO A 28 18.55 -20.99 -3.38
CA PRO A 28 18.28 -22.42 -3.49
C PRO A 28 17.15 -22.86 -2.54
N ARG A 29 16.33 -23.81 -3.00
CA ARG A 29 15.13 -24.29 -2.28
C ARG A 29 15.41 -24.76 -0.84
N ASN A 30 16.60 -25.27 -0.58
CA ASN A 30 16.98 -25.81 0.73
C ASN A 30 17.08 -24.75 1.82
N TYR A 31 17.27 -23.46 1.45
CA TYR A 31 17.46 -22.33 2.37
C TYR A 31 16.28 -21.35 2.37
N ILE A 32 15.11 -21.73 1.85
CA ILE A 32 13.96 -20.82 1.72
C ILE A 32 13.46 -20.36 3.10
N LEU A 33 13.44 -21.24 4.11
CA LEU A 33 12.94 -20.89 5.45
C LEU A 33 13.82 -19.85 6.14
N GLU A 34 15.14 -20.04 6.10
CA GLU A 34 16.11 -19.09 6.62
C GLU A 34 16.06 -17.76 5.85
N SER A 35 15.85 -17.84 4.56
CA SER A 35 15.77 -16.69 3.66
C SER A 35 14.55 -15.80 3.93
N ILE A 36 13.43 -16.36 4.38
CA ILE A 36 12.25 -15.58 4.79
C ILE A 36 12.59 -14.68 6.00
N SER A 37 13.34 -15.20 6.96
CA SER A 37 13.78 -14.42 8.12
C SER A 37 14.71 -13.28 7.71
N ILE A 38 15.66 -13.56 6.84
CA ILE A 38 16.58 -12.54 6.30
C ILE A 38 15.80 -11.49 5.49
N LEU A 39 14.84 -11.92 4.68
CA LEU A 39 14.00 -11.03 3.90
C LEU A 39 13.18 -10.09 4.79
N THR A 40 12.68 -10.59 5.93
CA THR A 40 11.98 -9.76 6.92
C THR A 40 12.89 -8.66 7.46
N ILE A 41 14.13 -8.98 7.80
CA ILE A 41 15.13 -7.98 8.25
C ILE A 41 15.40 -6.96 7.14
N VAL A 42 15.58 -7.40 5.90
CA VAL A 42 15.78 -6.51 4.74
C VAL A 42 14.61 -5.56 4.56
N LYS A 43 13.36 -6.04 4.70
CA LYS A 43 12.16 -5.20 4.66
C LYS A 43 12.16 -4.16 5.78
N MET A 44 12.52 -4.52 7.01
CA MET A 44 12.59 -3.58 8.14
C MET A 44 13.67 -2.50 7.93
N VAL A 45 14.83 -2.88 7.42
CA VAL A 45 15.88 -1.91 7.05
C VAL A 45 15.37 -0.96 5.96
N PHE A 46 14.72 -1.50 4.93
CA PHE A 46 14.13 -0.68 3.87
C PHE A 46 13.07 0.30 4.40
N MET A 47 12.20 -0.15 5.33
CA MET A 47 11.21 0.71 6.00
C MET A 47 11.88 1.88 6.74
N SER A 48 12.95 1.60 7.50
CA SER A 48 13.72 2.63 8.21
C SER A 48 14.31 3.66 7.23
N VAL A 49 14.94 3.21 6.16
CA VAL A 49 15.56 4.07 5.15
C VAL A 49 14.53 4.91 4.42
N ALA A 50 13.41 4.30 4.01
CA ALA A 50 12.31 5.00 3.34
C ALA A 50 11.70 6.09 4.24
N MET A 51 11.45 5.75 5.52
CA MET A 51 10.92 6.70 6.49
C MET A 51 11.91 7.82 6.81
N TYR A 52 13.20 7.49 6.96
CA TYR A 52 14.26 8.49 7.13
C TYR A 52 14.28 9.47 5.96
N SER A 53 14.19 8.98 4.73
CA SER A 53 14.18 9.82 3.52
C SER A 53 12.99 10.77 3.50
N LEU A 54 11.80 10.29 3.88
CA LEU A 54 10.59 11.11 4.00
C LEU A 54 10.76 12.20 5.06
N ILE A 55 11.22 11.84 6.27
CA ILE A 55 11.42 12.79 7.37
C ILE A 55 12.48 13.82 7.00
N ASN A 56 13.58 13.38 6.40
CA ASN A 56 14.67 14.26 6.01
C ASN A 56 14.23 15.28 4.94
N LYS A 57 13.40 14.86 3.98
CA LYS A 57 12.85 15.78 2.97
C LYS A 57 11.86 16.77 3.60
N LYS A 58 11.03 16.33 4.52
CA LYS A 58 9.91 17.12 5.07
C LYS A 58 10.32 18.03 6.22
N TYR A 59 11.25 17.58 7.05
CA TYR A 59 11.69 18.24 8.28
C TYR A 59 13.21 18.45 8.29
N ASN A 60 13.69 19.31 7.40
CA ASN A 60 15.13 19.54 7.24
C ASN A 60 15.81 20.03 8.53
N ASN A 61 15.11 20.83 9.34
CA ASN A 61 15.64 21.44 10.58
C ASN A 61 15.64 20.47 11.79
N LEU A 62 15.13 19.24 11.64
CA LEU A 62 15.11 18.29 12.75
C LEU A 62 16.51 17.74 13.02
N ILE A 63 16.84 17.55 14.30
CA ILE A 63 18.13 16.97 14.74
C ILE A 63 18.28 15.55 14.15
N TYR A 64 19.49 15.23 13.64
CA TYR A 64 19.79 13.94 13.01
C TYR A 64 19.36 12.73 13.86
N GLY A 65 19.68 12.74 15.17
CA GLY A 65 19.31 11.67 16.08
C GLY A 65 17.80 11.41 16.17
N LEU A 66 16.97 12.48 16.14
CA LEU A 66 15.52 12.35 16.11
C LEU A 66 15.00 11.77 14.80
N LYS A 67 15.60 12.15 13.66
CA LYS A 67 15.24 11.57 12.35
C LYS A 67 15.48 10.07 12.35
N VAL A 68 16.62 9.62 12.85
CA VAL A 68 16.97 8.20 12.98
C VAL A 68 16.02 7.49 13.96
N ALA A 69 15.77 8.08 15.13
CA ALA A 69 14.89 7.51 16.13
C ALA A 69 13.48 7.27 15.58
N TYR A 70 12.84 8.27 14.95
CA TYR A 70 11.52 8.10 14.34
C TYR A 70 11.50 7.07 13.22
N SER A 71 12.57 7.00 12.43
CA SER A 71 12.68 6.01 11.35
C SER A 71 12.78 4.58 11.88
N CYS A 72 13.54 4.39 12.97
CA CYS A 72 13.61 3.11 13.68
C CYS A 72 12.26 2.76 14.32
N MET A 73 11.61 3.71 15.01
CA MET A 73 10.29 3.48 15.60
C MET A 73 9.24 3.05 14.56
N TYR A 74 9.31 3.58 13.35
CA TYR A 74 8.43 3.15 12.26
C TYR A 74 8.68 1.69 11.87
N ALA A 75 9.94 1.29 11.68
CA ALA A 75 10.32 -0.07 11.30
C ALA A 75 10.07 -1.10 12.41
N PHE A 76 10.14 -0.69 13.68
CA PHE A 76 9.87 -1.53 14.85
C PHE A 76 8.49 -1.28 15.47
N CYS A 77 7.52 -0.74 14.70
CA CYS A 77 6.18 -0.56 15.23
C CYS A 77 5.51 -1.92 15.51
N GLY A 78 4.55 -1.93 16.44
CA GLY A 78 3.86 -3.16 16.87
C GLY A 78 3.23 -3.94 15.71
N TYR A 79 2.75 -3.25 14.67
CA TYR A 79 2.24 -3.90 13.46
C TYR A 79 3.32 -4.72 12.74
N VAL A 80 4.50 -4.13 12.54
CA VAL A 80 5.62 -4.79 11.84
C VAL A 80 6.13 -5.99 12.63
N ILE A 81 6.25 -5.88 13.94
CA ILE A 81 6.69 -6.98 14.82
C ILE A 81 5.66 -8.13 14.76
N LEU A 82 4.38 -7.83 14.89
CA LEU A 82 3.32 -8.84 14.89
C LEU A 82 3.23 -9.57 13.55
N TYR A 83 3.11 -8.82 12.44
CA TYR A 83 2.96 -9.41 11.11
C TYR A 83 4.26 -9.90 10.51
N GLY A 84 5.41 -9.38 10.94
CA GLY A 84 6.72 -9.88 10.55
C GLY A 84 6.97 -11.33 10.96
N SER A 85 6.40 -11.75 12.09
CA SER A 85 6.50 -13.12 12.57
C SER A 85 5.46 -14.07 11.95
N CYS A 86 4.25 -13.56 11.63
CA CYS A 86 3.13 -14.41 11.20
C CYS A 86 2.80 -14.27 9.72
N PHE A 87 2.92 -13.09 9.12
CA PHE A 87 2.43 -12.79 7.79
C PHE A 87 3.24 -11.72 7.06
N THR A 88 4.49 -12.05 6.73
CA THR A 88 5.47 -11.17 6.07
C THR A 88 4.99 -10.42 4.81
N PRO A 89 4.05 -10.94 3.97
CA PRO A 89 3.59 -10.23 2.79
C PRO A 89 2.90 -8.89 3.08
N TRP A 90 2.31 -8.71 4.26
CA TRP A 90 1.63 -7.47 4.61
C TRP A 90 2.60 -6.32 4.94
N MET A 91 3.85 -6.65 5.25
CA MET A 91 4.90 -5.66 5.49
C MET A 91 5.28 -4.87 4.23
N ASP A 92 5.04 -5.41 3.04
CA ASP A 92 5.52 -4.82 1.79
C ASP A 92 4.88 -3.47 1.50
N ILE A 93 3.57 -3.32 1.79
CA ILE A 93 2.89 -2.02 1.66
C ILE A 93 3.41 -1.03 2.70
N VAL A 94 3.63 -1.48 3.94
CA VAL A 94 4.20 -0.62 4.99
C VAL A 94 5.59 -0.14 4.57
N ALA A 95 6.39 -1.01 3.94
CA ALA A 95 7.72 -0.64 3.44
C ALA A 95 7.69 0.44 2.35
N ILE A 96 6.73 0.36 1.43
CA ILE A 96 6.60 1.29 0.31
C ILE A 96 5.85 2.57 0.70
N PHE A 97 5.02 2.54 1.73
CA PHE A 97 4.13 3.63 2.11
C PHE A 97 4.81 4.99 2.29
N PRO A 98 5.99 5.13 2.94
CA PRO A 98 6.70 6.41 3.00
C PRO A 98 7.05 6.96 1.62
N ILE A 99 7.38 6.08 0.66
CA ILE A 99 7.71 6.49 -0.72
C ILE A 99 6.45 6.95 -1.46
N VAL A 100 5.30 6.33 -1.21
CA VAL A 100 4.00 6.79 -1.76
C VAL A 100 3.68 8.20 -1.26
N ILE A 101 3.91 8.49 0.03
CA ILE A 101 3.75 9.84 0.59
C ILE A 101 4.74 10.82 -0.07
N MET A 102 6.00 10.43 -0.27
CA MET A 102 6.99 11.26 -0.96
C MET A 102 6.59 11.55 -2.41
N ALA A 103 6.01 10.57 -3.10
CA ALA A 103 5.50 10.72 -4.46
C ALA A 103 4.30 11.67 -4.52
N TYR A 104 3.40 11.57 -3.53
CA TYR A 104 2.29 12.52 -3.37
C TYR A 104 2.78 13.94 -3.10
N ASP A 105 3.71 14.12 -2.16
CA ASP A 105 4.29 15.44 -1.85
C ASP A 105 5.01 16.03 -3.07
N HIS A 106 5.77 15.21 -3.81
CA HIS A 106 6.41 15.64 -5.07
C HIS A 106 5.39 16.08 -6.12
N MET A 107 4.27 15.38 -6.26
CA MET A 107 3.20 15.78 -7.16
C MET A 107 2.59 17.13 -6.76
N VAL A 108 2.38 17.37 -5.47
CA VAL A 108 1.84 18.64 -4.95
C VAL A 108 2.81 19.80 -5.19
N GLU A 109 4.12 19.57 -5.04
CA GLU A 109 5.15 20.57 -5.23
C GLU A 109 5.41 20.92 -6.70
N THR A 110 5.45 19.90 -7.57
CA THR A 110 5.91 20.06 -8.97
C THR A 110 4.81 19.98 -10.02
N GLY A 111 3.61 19.50 -9.65
CA GLY A 111 2.52 19.19 -10.58
C GLY A 111 2.74 17.90 -11.39
N LYS A 112 3.92 17.26 -11.31
CA LYS A 112 4.27 16.06 -12.08
C LYS A 112 3.66 14.81 -11.44
N LYS A 113 2.73 14.15 -12.15
CA LYS A 113 1.92 13.04 -11.62
C LYS A 113 2.54 11.66 -11.82
N MET A 114 3.48 11.50 -12.77
CA MET A 114 3.97 10.18 -13.20
C MET A 114 4.51 9.34 -12.04
N PHE A 115 5.35 9.95 -11.19
CA PHE A 115 5.92 9.23 -10.04
C PHE A 115 4.83 8.73 -9.07
N TYR A 116 3.83 9.57 -8.79
CA TYR A 116 2.70 9.21 -7.94
C TYR A 116 1.85 8.10 -8.57
N ILE A 117 1.53 8.18 -9.86
CA ILE A 117 0.81 7.14 -10.62
C ILE A 117 1.54 5.80 -10.53
N CYS A 118 2.85 5.78 -10.79
CA CYS A 118 3.65 4.56 -10.73
C CYS A 118 3.67 3.95 -9.32
N MET A 119 3.78 4.78 -8.28
CA MET A 119 3.82 4.29 -6.89
C MET A 119 2.47 3.76 -6.43
N ILE A 120 1.36 4.39 -6.83
CA ILE A 120 0.01 3.87 -6.58
C ILE A 120 -0.20 2.55 -7.33
N ALA A 121 0.17 2.47 -8.60
CA ALA A 121 0.06 1.25 -9.39
C ALA A 121 0.86 0.10 -8.76
N LEU A 122 2.12 0.35 -8.37
CA LEU A 122 2.97 -0.63 -7.69
C LEU A 122 2.33 -1.11 -6.39
N SER A 123 1.78 -0.19 -5.58
CA SER A 123 1.09 -0.54 -4.34
C SER A 123 -0.07 -1.50 -4.59
N PHE A 124 -0.93 -1.22 -5.58
CA PHE A 124 -2.07 -2.08 -5.91
C PHE A 124 -1.66 -3.43 -6.50
N ILE A 125 -0.55 -3.51 -7.23
CA ILE A 125 0.02 -4.77 -7.73
C ILE A 125 0.51 -5.64 -6.56
N ILE A 126 1.12 -5.03 -5.54
CA ILE A 126 1.62 -5.73 -4.37
C ILE A 126 0.47 -6.25 -3.51
N ASN A 127 -0.46 -5.38 -3.11
CA ASN A 127 -1.59 -5.78 -2.26
C ASN A 127 -2.75 -4.79 -2.42
N TYR A 128 -3.82 -5.21 -3.07
CA TYR A 128 -4.98 -4.37 -3.35
C TYR A 128 -5.68 -3.84 -2.09
N TYR A 129 -5.77 -4.67 -1.03
CA TYR A 129 -6.51 -4.33 0.19
C TYR A 129 -5.81 -3.24 1.01
N LEU A 130 -4.54 -3.43 1.32
CA LEU A 130 -3.75 -2.45 2.07
C LEU A 130 -3.51 -1.18 1.26
N SER A 131 -3.40 -1.29 -0.06
CA SER A 131 -3.28 -0.12 -0.94
C SER A 131 -4.53 0.75 -0.95
N ALA A 132 -5.72 0.14 -0.90
CA ALA A 132 -6.95 0.90 -0.74
C ALA A 132 -6.96 1.71 0.57
N MET A 133 -6.48 1.13 1.68
CA MET A 133 -6.32 1.86 2.95
C MET A 133 -5.29 3.00 2.84
N ALA A 134 -4.16 2.76 2.15
CA ALA A 134 -3.15 3.79 1.91
C ALA A 134 -3.72 4.96 1.07
N VAL A 135 -4.53 4.69 0.07
CA VAL A 135 -5.22 5.71 -0.74
C VAL A 135 -6.19 6.52 0.11
N ILE A 136 -7.00 5.87 0.96
CA ILE A 136 -7.89 6.58 1.90
C ILE A 136 -7.08 7.53 2.79
N TYR A 137 -5.95 7.07 3.32
CA TYR A 137 -5.05 7.91 4.13
C TYR A 137 -4.52 9.12 3.35
N ILE A 138 -4.13 8.95 2.09
CA ILE A 138 -3.69 10.06 1.23
C ILE A 138 -4.82 11.08 1.01
N PHE A 139 -6.06 10.62 0.78
CA PHE A 139 -7.20 11.51 0.67
C PHE A 139 -7.50 12.25 1.97
N LEU A 140 -7.31 11.63 3.14
CA LEU A 140 -7.41 12.31 4.44
C LEU A 140 -6.35 13.40 4.59
N ILE A 141 -5.09 13.12 4.23
CA ILE A 141 -4.02 14.14 4.22
C ILE A 141 -4.38 15.28 3.26
N CYS A 142 -4.88 14.95 2.08
CA CYS A 142 -5.33 15.94 1.11
C CYS A 142 -6.43 16.81 1.71
N GLY A 143 -7.44 16.24 2.35
CA GLY A 143 -8.52 16.95 3.03
C GLY A 143 -8.04 17.87 4.16
N ILE A 144 -7.13 17.39 5.01
CA ILE A 144 -6.52 18.20 6.08
C ILE A 144 -5.74 19.38 5.49
N ARG A 145 -4.92 19.13 4.45
CA ARG A 145 -4.20 20.21 3.76
C ARG A 145 -5.14 21.24 3.14
N MET A 146 -6.28 20.80 2.59
CA MET A 146 -7.29 21.70 2.03
C MET A 146 -7.87 22.65 3.11
N ILE A 147 -8.09 22.15 4.32
CA ILE A 147 -8.60 22.96 5.45
C ILE A 147 -7.54 23.95 5.92
N LEU A 148 -6.26 23.54 5.92
CA LEU A 148 -5.16 24.37 6.40
C LEU A 148 -4.66 25.39 5.37
N MET A 149 -4.86 25.14 4.07
CA MET A 149 -4.47 26.07 3.00
C MET A 149 -5.54 27.17 2.83
N GLN A 150 -5.15 28.42 3.03
CA GLN A 150 -6.03 29.60 2.83
C GLN A 150 -6.31 29.91 1.35
N GLU A 151 -5.50 29.41 0.42
CA GLU A 151 -5.66 29.66 -1.02
C GLU A 151 -6.61 28.62 -1.68
N LYS A 152 -7.88 29.03 -1.84
CA LYS A 152 -8.96 28.20 -2.36
C LYS A 152 -8.75 27.60 -3.78
N ASN A 153 -7.96 28.21 -4.62
CA ASN A 153 -7.71 27.70 -5.98
C ASN A 153 -6.65 26.59 -6.01
N ARG A 154 -5.65 26.67 -5.16
CA ARG A 154 -4.53 25.71 -5.14
C ARG A 154 -4.94 24.34 -4.60
N TRP A 155 -5.92 24.28 -3.69
CA TRP A 155 -6.39 22.98 -3.19
C TRP A 155 -7.22 22.20 -4.21
N LYS A 156 -8.04 22.91 -5.04
CA LYS A 156 -8.83 22.26 -6.09
C LYS A 156 -7.91 21.56 -7.10
N GLU A 157 -6.85 22.23 -7.51
CA GLU A 157 -5.84 21.67 -8.39
C GLU A 157 -5.13 20.47 -7.75
N THR A 158 -4.74 20.56 -6.49
CA THR A 158 -4.11 19.47 -5.76
C THR A 158 -5.05 18.26 -5.62
N ALA A 159 -6.30 18.48 -5.25
CA ALA A 159 -7.30 17.41 -5.14
C ALA A 159 -7.59 16.76 -6.49
N TRP A 160 -7.71 17.56 -7.55
CA TRP A 160 -7.90 17.08 -8.92
C TRP A 160 -6.71 16.24 -9.40
N ASN A 161 -5.51 16.71 -9.15
CA ASN A 161 -4.28 16.01 -9.49
C ASN A 161 -4.12 14.70 -8.70
N ALA A 162 -4.46 14.69 -7.42
CA ALA A 162 -4.48 13.49 -6.58
C ALA A 162 -5.51 12.49 -7.08
N GLY A 163 -6.72 12.96 -7.44
CA GLY A 163 -7.76 12.11 -8.05
C GLY A 163 -7.29 11.46 -9.33
N ILE A 164 -6.85 12.27 -10.32
CA ILE A 164 -6.36 11.76 -11.61
C ILE A 164 -5.17 10.80 -11.39
N GLY A 165 -4.24 11.14 -10.51
CA GLY A 165 -3.08 10.31 -10.22
C GLY A 165 -3.47 8.95 -9.62
N THR A 166 -4.43 8.95 -8.69
CA THR A 166 -4.93 7.71 -8.07
C THR A 166 -5.68 6.85 -9.09
N PHE A 167 -6.62 7.44 -9.86
CA PHE A 167 -7.35 6.70 -10.89
C PHE A 167 -6.40 6.19 -12.00
N GLY A 168 -5.40 6.98 -12.39
CA GLY A 168 -4.36 6.55 -13.33
C GLY A 168 -3.55 5.37 -12.80
N GLY A 169 -3.19 5.38 -11.52
CA GLY A 169 -2.49 4.28 -10.86
C GLY A 169 -3.33 3.00 -10.77
N ILE A 170 -4.61 3.13 -10.40
CA ILE A 170 -5.57 2.02 -10.39
C ILE A 170 -5.76 1.47 -11.80
N GLY A 171 -5.92 2.34 -12.82
CA GLY A 171 -6.02 1.94 -14.21
C GLY A 171 -4.79 1.17 -14.71
N LEU A 172 -3.59 1.62 -14.35
CA LEU A 172 -2.35 0.93 -14.70
C LEU A 172 -2.22 -0.44 -14.02
N SER A 173 -2.78 -0.62 -12.83
CA SER A 173 -2.82 -1.91 -12.10
C SER A 173 -4.04 -2.78 -12.45
N ALA A 174 -4.90 -2.35 -13.37
CA ALA A 174 -6.15 -3.03 -13.70
C ALA A 174 -5.95 -4.49 -14.16
N PHE A 175 -4.82 -4.81 -14.82
CA PHE A 175 -4.50 -6.17 -15.23
C PHE A 175 -4.40 -7.16 -14.06
N VAL A 176 -4.07 -6.69 -12.84
CA VAL A 176 -4.09 -7.48 -11.60
C VAL A 176 -5.44 -7.35 -10.91
N LEU A 177 -5.99 -6.14 -10.85
CA LEU A 177 -7.21 -5.85 -10.10
C LEU A 177 -8.46 -6.50 -10.71
N VAL A 178 -8.61 -6.47 -12.04
CA VAL A 178 -9.80 -7.00 -12.71
C VAL A 178 -10.01 -8.50 -12.42
N PRO A 179 -9.01 -9.38 -12.58
CA PRO A 179 -9.15 -10.78 -12.22
C PRO A 179 -9.51 -10.99 -10.74
N VAL A 180 -8.93 -10.19 -9.85
CA VAL A 180 -9.21 -10.26 -8.40
C VAL A 180 -10.65 -9.87 -8.10
N PHE A 181 -11.16 -8.78 -8.69
CA PHE A 181 -12.55 -8.35 -8.49
C PHE A 181 -13.56 -9.35 -9.05
N VAL A 182 -13.31 -9.92 -10.25
CA VAL A 182 -14.16 -10.96 -10.83
C VAL A 182 -14.24 -12.17 -9.91
N GLN A 183 -13.13 -12.58 -9.34
CA GLN A 183 -13.09 -13.72 -8.42
C GLN A 183 -13.71 -13.41 -7.06
N LEU A 184 -13.51 -12.19 -6.54
CA LEU A 184 -14.11 -11.76 -5.29
C LEU A 184 -15.64 -11.75 -5.39
N SER A 185 -16.18 -11.31 -6.55
CA SER A 185 -17.62 -11.30 -6.81
C SER A 185 -18.21 -12.71 -6.97
N SER A 186 -17.43 -13.69 -7.44
CA SER A 186 -17.84 -15.10 -7.58
C SER A 186 -17.56 -15.93 -6.33
N SER A 187 -16.84 -15.39 -5.34
CA SER A 187 -16.55 -16.12 -4.09
C SER A 187 -17.77 -16.13 -3.16
N GLN A 188 -17.88 -17.16 -2.33
CA GLN A 188 -18.94 -17.26 -1.32
C GLN A 188 -18.98 -16.06 -0.35
N ARG A 189 -17.86 -15.38 -0.12
CA ARG A 189 -17.79 -14.15 0.68
C ARG A 189 -18.48 -12.96 -0.01
N GLY A 190 -18.41 -12.85 -1.33
CA GLY A 190 -19.16 -11.86 -2.11
C GLY A 190 -20.66 -12.19 -2.20
N GLY A 191 -21.02 -13.48 -2.22
CA GLY A 191 -22.39 -13.97 -2.20
C GLY A 191 -23.09 -13.81 -0.84
N ALA A 192 -22.37 -13.97 0.26
CA ALA A 192 -22.92 -13.79 1.61
C ALA A 192 -23.41 -12.34 1.85
N GLY A 193 -22.72 -11.34 1.32
CA GLY A 193 -23.15 -9.94 1.40
C GLY A 193 -24.45 -9.66 0.65
N LYS A 194 -24.66 -10.30 -0.50
CA LYS A 194 -25.92 -10.21 -1.25
C LYS A 194 -27.07 -10.96 -0.56
N GLY A 195 -26.78 -12.10 0.07
CA GLY A 195 -27.75 -12.86 0.85
C GLY A 195 -28.24 -12.12 2.10
N ILE A 196 -27.34 -11.45 2.80
CA ILE A 196 -27.68 -10.65 3.99
C ILE A 196 -28.52 -9.43 3.59
N LEU A 197 -28.12 -8.69 2.53
CA LEU A 197 -28.91 -7.56 2.04
C LEU A 197 -30.30 -7.96 1.55
N SER A 198 -30.43 -9.08 0.84
CA SER A 198 -31.75 -9.58 0.39
C SER A 198 -32.61 -10.07 1.56
N GLN A 199 -32.01 -10.63 2.61
CA GLN A 199 -32.71 -10.99 3.83
C GLN A 199 -33.24 -9.76 4.57
N TYR A 200 -32.42 -8.69 4.72
CA TYR A 200 -32.86 -7.46 5.37
C TYR A 200 -33.95 -6.73 4.58
N ILE A 201 -33.88 -6.70 3.24
CA ILE A 201 -34.90 -6.10 2.39
C ILE A 201 -36.20 -6.89 2.45
N GLY A 202 -36.14 -8.23 2.53
CA GLY A 202 -37.32 -9.10 2.67
C GLY A 202 -38.03 -8.97 4.03
N TRP A 203 -37.44 -8.36 5.04
CA TRP A 203 -38.08 -8.08 6.34
C TRP A 203 -38.75 -6.70 6.41
N VAL A 204 -38.53 -5.83 5.42
CA VAL A 204 -39.06 -4.47 5.35
C VAL A 204 -40.23 -4.35 4.34
N THR A 205 -40.44 -5.38 3.55
CA THR A 205 -41.59 -5.51 2.63
C THR A 205 -42.60 -6.52 3.16
#